data_4f210ddaf91e9af13c92b280555e6e6f
#
_entry.id   4f210ddaf91e9af13c92b280555e6e6f
#
_cell.length_a   1.000
_cell.length_b   1.000
_cell.length_c   1.000
_cell.angle_alpha   90.00
_cell.angle_beta   90.00
_cell.angle_gamma   90.00
#
_symmetry.space_group_name_H-M   'P 1'
#
loop_
_entity.id
_entity.type
_entity.pdbx_description
1 polymer ?
#
loop_
_entity_poly.entity_id
_entity_poly.type
_entity_poly.pdbx_seq_one_letter_code
_entity_poly.pdbx_strand_id
1 'polypeptide(L)'
;MIEPDILRKAQLIMLDMLIEFDAICKKHQLRYWLDSGTLLGAVRHAGFIPWDDDIDLSMPVEDYNIFMEIAASELSSDIFFQTSKTDKAFKFDYIKLRSNKSSIVEFHEKDRQINYHQGVFVDIFPMLTIENTEANKNMYDSTLEKIRRASSVSLHTPDGKDDPETRKALAESLQQHHQGWDDGSRKIIYGGQMPDVAAWFDLAEVLPLKDIEFEKHFFPAPNNPDHYLKAIYQFDYKQMPPEDKRVTHADSISFT
;
A
#
# COMPACT_ATOMS: atom_id res chain seq x y z
N MET A 1 1.85 20.36 -12.15
CA MET A 1 0.70 19.44 -12.37
C MET A 1 1.11 18.48 -13.49
N ILE A 2 0.95 17.19 -13.28
CA ILE A 2 1.31 16.17 -14.30
C ILE A 2 0.30 16.24 -15.45
N GLU A 3 0.79 16.21 -16.69
CA GLU A 3 -0.08 16.17 -17.88
C GLU A 3 -0.91 14.88 -17.89
N PRO A 4 -2.22 14.94 -18.22
CA PRO A 4 -3.11 13.77 -18.14
C PRO A 4 -2.63 12.54 -18.93
N ASP A 5 -2.05 12.75 -20.12
CA ASP A 5 -1.52 11.65 -20.95
C ASP A 5 -0.28 10.98 -20.32
N ILE A 6 0.56 11.77 -19.62
CA ILE A 6 1.72 11.26 -18.89
C ILE A 6 1.24 10.44 -17.70
N LEU A 7 0.28 10.94 -16.93
CA LEU A 7 -0.30 10.22 -15.82
C LEU A 7 -0.96 8.92 -16.28
N ARG A 8 -1.77 8.99 -17.34
CA ARG A 8 -2.42 7.79 -17.89
C ARG A 8 -1.42 6.73 -18.34
N LYS A 9 -0.32 7.12 -18.96
CA LYS A 9 0.75 6.19 -19.32
C LYS A 9 1.38 5.54 -18.09
N ALA A 10 1.59 6.28 -17.02
CA ALA A 10 2.07 5.74 -15.74
C ALA A 10 1.08 4.73 -15.15
N GLN A 11 -0.22 5.07 -15.12
CA GLN A 11 -1.30 4.18 -14.68
C GLN A 11 -1.32 2.86 -15.46
N LEU A 12 -1.12 2.89 -16.78
CA LEU A 12 -1.08 1.66 -17.59
C LEU A 12 0.15 0.80 -17.28
N ILE A 13 1.31 1.40 -17.01
CA ILE A 13 2.51 0.66 -16.57
C ILE A 13 2.25 0.01 -15.20
N MET A 14 1.63 0.72 -14.27
CA MET A 14 1.26 0.16 -12.97
C MET A 14 0.24 -0.97 -13.09
N LEU A 15 -0.73 -0.84 -14.01
CA LEU A 15 -1.68 -1.91 -14.31
C LEU A 15 -0.97 -3.17 -14.84
N ASP A 16 -0.01 -3.03 -15.75
CA ASP A 16 0.77 -4.17 -16.26
C ASP A 16 1.53 -4.87 -15.12
N MET A 17 2.12 -4.11 -14.19
CA MET A 17 2.78 -4.66 -12.99
C MET A 17 1.78 -5.36 -12.06
N LEU A 18 0.58 -4.81 -11.87
CA LEU A 18 -0.48 -5.43 -11.08
C LEU A 18 -0.95 -6.76 -11.70
N ILE A 19 -1.09 -6.83 -13.03
CA ILE A 19 -1.46 -8.05 -13.75
C ILE A 19 -0.39 -9.13 -13.56
N GLU A 20 0.89 -8.78 -13.65
CA GLU A 20 1.99 -9.71 -13.42
C GLU A 20 2.02 -10.19 -11.97
N PHE A 21 1.87 -9.30 -11.00
CA PHE A 21 1.77 -9.62 -9.58
C PHE A 21 0.59 -10.57 -9.28
N ASP A 22 -0.58 -10.27 -9.83
CA ASP A 22 -1.78 -11.12 -9.68
C ASP A 22 -1.55 -12.54 -10.22
N ALA A 23 -0.89 -12.66 -11.38
CA ALA A 23 -0.55 -13.96 -11.96
C ALA A 23 0.40 -14.77 -11.05
N ILE A 24 1.39 -14.11 -10.43
CA ILE A 24 2.30 -14.72 -9.46
C ILE A 24 1.51 -15.16 -8.20
N CYS A 25 0.67 -14.29 -7.67
CA CYS A 25 -0.15 -14.62 -6.50
C CYS A 25 -1.09 -15.82 -6.77
N LYS A 26 -1.74 -15.87 -7.91
CA LYS A 26 -2.58 -17.02 -8.33
C LYS A 26 -1.77 -18.30 -8.46
N LYS A 27 -0.60 -18.25 -9.07
CA LYS A 27 0.32 -19.40 -9.22
C LYS A 27 0.72 -20.00 -7.89
N HIS A 28 1.02 -19.17 -6.90
CA HIS A 28 1.51 -19.56 -5.58
C HIS A 28 0.42 -19.59 -4.50
N GLN A 29 -0.86 -19.38 -4.87
CA GLN A 29 -2.02 -19.35 -3.98
C GLN A 29 -1.87 -18.33 -2.84
N LEU A 30 -1.26 -17.17 -3.13
CA LEU A 30 -1.09 -16.07 -2.19
C LEU A 30 -2.33 -15.17 -2.19
N ARG A 31 -2.78 -14.79 -1.01
CA ARG A 31 -3.89 -13.86 -0.83
C ARG A 31 -3.37 -12.42 -0.86
N TYR A 32 -4.10 -11.56 -1.53
CA TYR A 32 -3.92 -10.12 -1.49
C TYR A 32 -5.24 -9.44 -1.84
N TRP A 33 -5.35 -8.15 -1.66
CA TRP A 33 -6.50 -7.36 -2.11
C TRP A 33 -6.10 -5.95 -2.48
N LEU A 34 -6.91 -5.31 -3.35
CA LEU A 34 -6.80 -3.88 -3.63
C LEU A 34 -7.08 -3.10 -2.36
N ASP A 35 -6.27 -2.07 -2.09
CA ASP A 35 -6.36 -1.28 -0.87
C ASP A 35 -6.51 0.22 -1.17
N SER A 36 -6.79 1.00 -0.17
CA SER A 36 -6.75 2.48 -0.16
C SER A 36 -7.34 3.14 -1.42
N GLY A 37 -6.56 4.00 -2.09
CA GLY A 37 -6.94 4.70 -3.31
C GLY A 37 -7.30 3.76 -4.45
N THR A 38 -6.60 2.65 -4.60
CA THR A 38 -6.85 1.65 -5.63
C THR A 38 -8.21 0.97 -5.45
N LEU A 39 -8.56 0.55 -4.22
CA LEU A 39 -9.87 0.00 -3.93
C LEU A 39 -10.98 1.05 -4.12
N LEU A 40 -10.74 2.28 -3.69
CA LEU A 40 -11.67 3.39 -3.91
C LEU A 40 -11.89 3.65 -5.41
N GLY A 41 -10.83 3.58 -6.20
CA GLY A 41 -10.87 3.68 -7.66
C GLY A 41 -11.70 2.56 -8.28
N ALA A 42 -11.49 1.31 -7.87
CA ALA A 42 -12.28 0.16 -8.30
C ALA A 42 -13.78 0.36 -8.02
N VAL A 43 -14.14 0.76 -6.79
CA VAL A 43 -15.55 0.94 -6.37
C VAL A 43 -16.23 2.12 -7.09
N ARG A 44 -15.51 3.22 -7.32
CA ARG A 44 -16.10 4.48 -7.79
C ARG A 44 -15.96 4.70 -9.29
N HIS A 45 -14.91 4.16 -9.91
CA HIS A 45 -14.52 4.42 -11.30
C HIS A 45 -14.37 3.13 -12.13
N ALA A 46 -14.45 1.94 -11.53
CA ALA A 46 -14.07 0.66 -12.15
C ALA A 46 -12.63 0.68 -12.72
N GLY A 47 -11.74 1.44 -12.09
CA GLY A 47 -10.35 1.68 -12.52
C GLY A 47 -9.69 2.73 -11.65
N PHE A 48 -8.61 3.32 -12.13
CA PHE A 48 -7.92 4.39 -11.40
C PHE A 48 -8.83 5.57 -11.09
N ILE A 49 -8.64 6.18 -9.94
CA ILE A 49 -9.05 7.56 -9.72
C ILE A 49 -8.29 8.42 -10.76
N PRO A 50 -8.96 9.32 -11.52
CA PRO A 50 -8.33 9.98 -12.68
C PRO A 50 -7.04 10.77 -12.38
N TRP A 51 -6.80 11.15 -11.13
CA TRP A 51 -5.61 11.90 -10.70
C TRP A 51 -4.68 11.08 -9.79
N ASP A 52 -4.92 9.77 -9.63
CA ASP A 52 -4.12 8.87 -8.81
C ASP A 52 -2.86 8.43 -9.55
N ASP A 53 -1.75 8.34 -8.85
CA ASP A 53 -0.44 8.05 -9.40
C ASP A 53 0.29 6.88 -8.70
N ASP A 54 -0.47 6.05 -7.98
CA ASP A 54 0.01 4.83 -7.31
C ASP A 54 -1.01 3.69 -7.38
N ILE A 55 -0.58 2.50 -6.98
CA ILE A 55 -1.41 1.33 -6.67
C ILE A 55 -1.02 0.84 -5.29
N ASP A 56 -2.02 0.70 -4.43
CA ASP A 56 -1.90 0.14 -3.09
C ASP A 56 -2.50 -1.26 -3.01
N LEU A 57 -1.75 -2.21 -2.47
CA LEU A 57 -2.17 -3.57 -2.23
C LEU A 57 -1.88 -3.97 -0.79
N SER A 58 -2.74 -4.81 -0.23
CA SER A 58 -2.53 -5.41 1.08
C SER A 58 -2.46 -6.93 0.99
N MET A 59 -1.60 -7.54 1.80
CA MET A 59 -1.43 -9.00 1.89
C MET A 59 -1.45 -9.45 3.34
N PRO A 60 -2.02 -10.64 3.66
CA PRO A 60 -1.71 -11.31 4.92
C PRO A 60 -0.20 -11.43 5.10
N VAL A 61 0.31 -11.21 6.30
CA VAL A 61 1.76 -11.16 6.55
C VAL A 61 2.48 -12.47 6.17
N GLU A 62 1.81 -13.61 6.28
CA GLU A 62 2.37 -14.90 5.85
C GLU A 62 2.55 -14.95 4.33
N ASP A 63 1.51 -14.54 3.59
CA ASP A 63 1.53 -14.50 2.13
C ASP A 63 2.54 -13.45 1.63
N TYR A 64 2.63 -12.31 2.31
CA TYR A 64 3.63 -11.27 2.07
C TYR A 64 5.06 -11.81 2.24
N ASN A 65 5.32 -12.57 3.31
CA ASN A 65 6.63 -13.16 3.54
C ASN A 65 7.00 -14.21 2.47
N ILE A 66 6.04 -15.03 2.02
CA ILE A 66 6.25 -15.97 0.92
C ILE A 66 6.57 -15.18 -0.36
N PHE A 67 5.80 -14.12 -0.68
CA PHE A 67 6.08 -13.29 -1.84
C PHE A 67 7.48 -12.66 -1.78
N MET A 68 7.90 -12.18 -0.62
CA MET A 68 9.26 -11.66 -0.39
C MET A 68 10.37 -12.66 -0.79
N GLU A 69 10.14 -13.97 -0.58
CA GLU A 69 11.12 -15.02 -0.89
C GLU A 69 11.17 -15.35 -2.38
N ILE A 70 10.01 -15.35 -3.06
CA ILE A 70 9.91 -15.80 -4.46
C ILE A 70 10.02 -14.66 -5.49
N ALA A 71 9.77 -13.41 -5.09
CA ALA A 71 9.65 -12.26 -6.00
C ALA A 71 10.83 -12.13 -6.97
N ALA A 72 12.06 -12.28 -6.50
CA ALA A 72 13.25 -12.13 -7.33
C ALA A 72 13.36 -13.17 -8.46
N SER A 73 12.71 -14.33 -8.34
CA SER A 73 12.71 -15.40 -9.34
C SER A 73 11.46 -15.40 -10.23
N GLU A 74 10.39 -14.74 -9.80
CA GLU A 74 9.09 -14.76 -10.48
C GLU A 74 8.83 -13.49 -11.30
N LEU A 75 9.33 -12.33 -10.82
CA LEU A 75 9.14 -11.05 -11.50
C LEU A 75 9.97 -10.95 -12.77
N SER A 76 9.38 -10.33 -13.80
CA SER A 76 10.08 -10.02 -15.04
C SER A 76 11.19 -9.00 -14.83
N SER A 77 12.13 -8.92 -15.80
CA SER A 77 13.22 -7.93 -15.78
C SER A 77 12.75 -6.47 -15.88
N ASP A 78 11.49 -6.25 -16.24
CA ASP A 78 10.90 -4.92 -16.36
C ASP A 78 10.52 -4.33 -14.99
N ILE A 79 10.48 -5.17 -13.94
CA ILE A 79 10.09 -4.80 -12.58
C ILE A 79 11.29 -4.93 -11.64
N PHE A 80 11.62 -3.86 -10.94
CA PHE A 80 12.56 -3.86 -9.84
C PHE A 80 11.84 -4.14 -8.51
N PHE A 81 12.24 -5.19 -7.84
CA PHE A 81 11.74 -5.57 -6.52
C PHE A 81 12.45 -4.75 -5.45
N GLN A 82 11.81 -3.67 -4.98
CA GLN A 82 12.38 -2.74 -4.03
C GLN A 82 11.98 -3.06 -2.60
N THR A 83 12.99 -3.27 -1.77
CA THR A 83 12.91 -3.41 -0.31
C THR A 83 14.17 -2.80 0.30
N SER A 84 14.22 -2.59 1.60
CA SER A 84 15.45 -2.14 2.29
C SER A 84 16.62 -3.14 2.17
N LYS A 85 16.37 -4.38 1.70
CA LYS A 85 17.42 -5.39 1.43
C LYS A 85 17.99 -5.27 0.03
N THR A 86 17.14 -5.05 -0.98
CA THR A 86 17.53 -4.97 -2.41
C THR A 86 17.99 -3.58 -2.80
N ASP A 87 17.48 -2.55 -2.14
CA ASP A 87 17.84 -1.14 -2.33
C ASP A 87 18.21 -0.49 -0.97
N LYS A 88 19.50 -0.37 -0.70
CA LYS A 88 19.99 0.07 0.63
C LYS A 88 19.65 1.50 1.00
N ALA A 89 19.36 2.34 0.03
CA ALA A 89 18.93 3.71 0.27
C ALA A 89 17.44 3.84 0.53
N PHE A 90 16.65 2.82 0.14
CA PHE A 90 15.22 2.73 0.44
C PHE A 90 15.01 2.33 1.90
N LYS A 91 14.40 3.20 2.69
CA LYS A 91 14.28 3.07 4.15
C LYS A 91 12.86 2.77 4.63
N PHE A 92 11.98 2.36 3.74
CA PHE A 92 10.63 1.96 4.09
C PHE A 92 10.54 0.45 4.37
N ASP A 93 9.60 0.07 5.23
CA ASP A 93 9.45 -1.29 5.74
C ASP A 93 8.33 -2.06 5.01
N TYR A 94 8.16 -1.78 3.71
CA TYR A 94 7.22 -2.47 2.83
C TYR A 94 7.81 -2.68 1.44
N ILE A 95 7.14 -3.45 0.60
CA ILE A 95 7.57 -3.73 -0.76
C ILE A 95 7.05 -2.65 -1.71
N LYS A 96 7.92 -2.16 -2.60
CA LYS A 96 7.51 -1.50 -3.85
C LYS A 96 7.92 -2.37 -5.03
N LEU A 97 7.01 -2.60 -5.95
CA LEU A 97 7.34 -3.06 -7.29
C LEU A 97 7.53 -1.82 -8.16
N ARG A 98 8.71 -1.63 -8.73
CA ARG A 98 9.02 -0.43 -9.51
C ARG A 98 9.32 -0.75 -10.96
N SER A 99 8.77 0.03 -11.88
CA SER A 99 9.06 -0.11 -13.30
C SER A 99 10.49 0.32 -13.64
N ASN A 100 11.25 -0.53 -14.32
CA ASN A 100 12.57 -0.21 -14.87
C ASN A 100 12.49 0.72 -16.12
N LYS A 101 11.28 1.02 -16.62
CA LYS A 101 11.03 1.80 -17.84
C LYS A 101 10.49 3.22 -17.55
N SER A 102 10.54 3.66 -16.32
CA SER A 102 9.99 4.95 -15.92
C SER A 102 10.74 5.53 -14.73
N SER A 103 10.49 6.81 -14.47
CA SER A 103 10.90 7.49 -13.24
C SER A 103 9.77 8.39 -12.76
N ILE A 104 9.53 8.38 -11.45
CA ILE A 104 8.60 9.26 -10.74
C ILE A 104 9.35 9.93 -9.60
N VAL A 105 9.12 11.21 -9.42
CA VAL A 105 9.58 11.98 -8.27
C VAL A 105 8.34 12.43 -7.52
N GLU A 106 8.18 11.99 -6.28
CA GLU A 106 7.06 12.37 -5.43
C GLU A 106 7.32 13.76 -4.79
N PHE A 107 6.27 14.49 -4.40
CA PHE A 107 6.42 15.84 -3.82
C PHE A 107 7.36 15.89 -2.61
N HIS A 108 7.36 14.84 -1.78
CA HIS A 108 8.24 14.78 -0.62
C HIS A 108 9.71 14.52 -0.98
N GLU A 109 9.98 14.06 -2.20
CA GLU A 109 11.32 13.82 -2.76
C GLU A 109 11.88 15.04 -3.50
N LYS A 110 11.01 15.99 -3.84
CA LYS A 110 11.38 17.19 -4.58
C LYS A 110 12.55 17.92 -3.91
N ASP A 111 13.50 18.34 -4.73
CA ASP A 111 14.72 19.04 -4.31
C ASP A 111 15.63 18.24 -3.34
N ARG A 112 15.38 16.92 -3.19
CA ARG A 112 16.21 16.01 -2.42
C ARG A 112 17.09 15.17 -3.35
N GLN A 113 18.29 14.83 -2.89
CA GLN A 113 19.12 13.83 -3.56
C GLN A 113 18.60 12.44 -3.20
N ILE A 114 17.87 11.83 -4.12
CA ILE A 114 17.36 10.48 -3.98
C ILE A 114 18.37 9.49 -4.57
N ASN A 115 18.73 8.46 -3.80
CA ASN A 115 19.74 7.46 -4.17
C ASN A 115 19.15 6.04 -4.27
N TYR A 116 17.83 5.91 -4.34
CA TYR A 116 17.13 4.65 -4.57
C TYR A 116 16.37 4.68 -5.90
N HIS A 117 15.92 3.49 -6.35
CA HIS A 117 15.18 3.34 -7.59
C HIS A 117 13.86 4.11 -7.55
N GLN A 118 13.57 4.93 -8.56
CA GLN A 118 12.42 5.84 -8.63
C GLN A 118 11.44 5.53 -9.78
N GLY A 119 11.33 4.30 -10.25
CA GLY A 119 10.29 3.91 -11.23
C GLY A 119 8.87 4.13 -10.68
N VAL A 120 7.85 4.32 -11.53
CA VAL A 120 6.45 4.23 -11.11
C VAL A 120 6.21 2.89 -10.42
N PHE A 121 5.26 2.82 -9.48
CA PHE A 121 5.29 1.74 -8.50
C PHE A 121 3.91 1.19 -8.12
N VAL A 122 3.96 0.00 -7.56
CA VAL A 122 2.87 -0.65 -6.81
C VAL A 122 3.38 -0.88 -5.39
N ASP A 123 2.63 -0.43 -4.40
CA ASP A 123 2.92 -0.61 -2.98
C ASP A 123 2.21 -1.83 -2.44
N ILE A 124 2.91 -2.63 -1.62
CA ILE A 124 2.36 -3.84 -1.01
C ILE A 124 2.61 -3.79 0.50
N PHE A 125 1.52 -3.79 1.28
CA PHE A 125 1.55 -3.67 2.73
C PHE A 125 1.24 -4.99 3.42
N PRO A 126 2.03 -5.41 4.43
CA PRO A 126 1.70 -6.56 5.25
C PRO A 126 0.58 -6.22 6.23
N MET A 127 -0.42 -7.10 6.29
CA MET A 127 -1.54 -7.00 7.21
C MET A 127 -1.42 -8.05 8.31
N LEU A 128 -1.75 -7.64 9.53
CA LEU A 128 -1.70 -8.48 10.73
C LEU A 128 -3.10 -8.73 11.26
N THR A 129 -3.28 -9.82 12.00
CA THR A 129 -4.49 -10.05 12.79
C THR A 129 -4.17 -9.97 14.28
N ILE A 130 -5.10 -9.42 15.06
CA ILE A 130 -4.93 -9.17 16.48
C ILE A 130 -6.27 -9.36 17.21
N GLU A 131 -6.24 -9.79 18.47
CA GLU A 131 -7.45 -9.88 19.29
C GLU A 131 -8.13 -8.52 19.45
N ASN A 132 -9.45 -8.51 19.35
CA ASN A 132 -10.27 -7.33 19.54
C ASN A 132 -10.44 -6.98 21.01
N THR A 133 -9.39 -6.48 21.64
CA THR A 133 -9.39 -6.01 23.02
C THR A 133 -9.03 -4.52 23.11
N GLU A 134 -9.53 -3.83 24.14
CA GLU A 134 -9.19 -2.43 24.37
C GLU A 134 -7.68 -2.25 24.63
N ALA A 135 -7.04 -3.23 25.28
CA ALA A 135 -5.59 -3.23 25.52
C ALA A 135 -4.80 -3.26 24.19
N ASN A 136 -5.19 -4.13 23.26
CA ASN A 136 -4.54 -4.23 21.94
C ASN A 136 -4.79 -2.97 21.10
N LYS A 137 -5.99 -2.40 21.17
CA LYS A 137 -6.30 -1.14 20.49
C LYS A 137 -5.40 0.00 20.99
N ASN A 138 -5.33 0.18 22.29
CA ASN A 138 -4.49 1.21 22.90
C ASN A 138 -2.99 1.00 22.58
N MET A 139 -2.53 -0.24 22.58
CA MET A 139 -1.17 -0.60 22.20
C MET A 139 -0.90 -0.24 20.73
N TYR A 140 -1.80 -0.60 19.81
CA TYR A 140 -1.68 -0.31 18.38
C TYR A 140 -1.65 1.20 18.13
N ASP A 141 -2.63 1.95 18.64
CA ASP A 141 -2.72 3.41 18.47
C ASP A 141 -1.47 4.12 19.02
N SER A 142 -1.00 3.69 20.19
CA SER A 142 0.25 4.21 20.77
C SER A 142 1.48 3.89 19.92
N THR A 143 1.51 2.70 19.29
CA THR A 143 2.63 2.30 18.43
C THR A 143 2.63 3.10 17.13
N LEU A 144 1.46 3.29 16.50
CA LEU A 144 1.34 4.14 15.31
C LEU A 144 1.78 5.58 15.59
N GLU A 145 1.43 6.14 16.74
CA GLU A 145 1.86 7.49 17.13
C GLU A 145 3.40 7.58 17.24
N LYS A 146 4.06 6.55 17.79
CA LYS A 146 5.53 6.49 17.84
C LYS A 146 6.15 6.37 16.44
N ILE A 147 5.54 5.55 15.55
CA ILE A 147 5.99 5.41 14.15
C ILE A 147 5.86 6.75 13.42
N ARG A 148 4.73 7.46 13.56
CA ARG A 148 4.56 8.80 12.98
C ARG A 148 5.66 9.76 13.41
N ARG A 149 5.98 9.79 14.70
CA ARG A 149 7.06 10.66 15.23
C ARG A 149 8.45 10.29 14.71
N ALA A 150 8.68 9.03 14.38
CA ALA A 150 9.92 8.53 13.79
C ALA A 150 9.94 8.65 12.25
N SER A 151 8.90 9.19 11.62
CA SER A 151 8.80 9.34 10.17
C SER A 151 8.88 10.80 9.73
N SER A 152 9.81 11.12 8.83
CA SER A 152 9.87 12.45 8.20
C SER A 152 8.85 12.64 7.07
N VAL A 153 8.16 11.58 6.67
CA VAL A 153 7.20 11.55 5.54
C VAL A 153 5.76 11.59 6.03
N SER A 154 5.53 11.49 7.36
CA SER A 154 4.19 11.57 7.92
C SER A 154 3.57 12.94 7.66
N LEU A 155 2.33 12.95 7.17
CA LEU A 155 1.51 14.16 6.98
C LEU A 155 1.32 14.98 8.27
N HIS A 156 1.46 14.32 9.44
CA HIS A 156 1.21 14.93 10.76
C HIS A 156 2.48 15.46 11.43
N THR A 157 3.67 15.09 10.96
CA THR A 157 4.97 15.50 11.53
C THR A 157 5.99 15.80 10.44
N PRO A 158 5.76 16.81 9.58
CA PRO A 158 6.62 17.09 8.42
C PRO A 158 8.05 17.50 8.80
N ASP A 159 8.27 17.96 10.04
CA ASP A 159 9.60 18.34 10.57
C ASP A 159 10.27 17.22 11.38
N GLY A 160 9.69 16.01 11.40
CA GLY A 160 10.25 14.86 12.10
C GLY A 160 11.60 14.44 11.50
N LYS A 161 12.52 13.99 12.36
CA LYS A 161 13.74 13.32 11.90
C LYS A 161 13.34 11.89 11.49
N ASP A 162 13.72 11.52 10.27
CA ASP A 162 13.54 10.15 9.81
C ASP A 162 14.42 9.20 10.62
N ASP A 163 13.79 8.26 11.33
CA ASP A 163 14.44 7.22 12.12
C ASP A 163 13.93 5.83 11.67
N PRO A 164 14.47 5.31 10.56
CA PRO A 164 14.03 4.02 10.01
C PRO A 164 14.26 2.85 10.96
N GLU A 165 15.30 2.87 11.78
CA GLU A 165 15.56 1.78 12.74
C GLU A 165 14.48 1.72 13.82
N THR A 166 14.08 2.86 14.36
CA THR A 166 12.96 2.93 15.31
C THR A 166 11.64 2.51 14.66
N ARG A 167 11.34 2.97 13.43
CA ARG A 167 10.12 2.53 12.72
C ARG A 167 10.09 1.02 12.52
N LYS A 168 11.18 0.45 12.04
CA LYS A 168 11.32 -0.99 11.84
C LYS A 168 11.13 -1.78 13.14
N ALA A 169 11.80 -1.39 14.23
CA ALA A 169 11.64 -2.05 15.52
C ALA A 169 10.20 -2.01 16.04
N LEU A 170 9.48 -0.89 15.81
CA LEU A 170 8.07 -0.75 16.19
C LEU A 170 7.16 -1.62 15.32
N ALA A 171 7.39 -1.68 13.99
CA ALA A 171 6.66 -2.57 13.10
C ALA A 171 6.89 -4.05 13.44
N GLU A 172 8.13 -4.45 13.72
CA GLU A 172 8.46 -5.80 14.20
C GLU A 172 7.77 -6.14 15.54
N SER A 173 7.64 -5.14 16.43
CA SER A 173 6.92 -5.35 17.69
C SER A 173 5.42 -5.57 17.47
N LEU A 174 4.80 -4.94 16.48
CA LEU A 174 3.41 -5.21 16.09
C LEU A 174 3.25 -6.65 15.56
N GLN A 175 4.20 -7.12 14.75
CA GLN A 175 4.16 -8.48 14.21
C GLN A 175 4.18 -9.55 15.30
N GLN A 176 4.80 -9.30 16.46
CA GLN A 176 4.80 -10.24 17.61
C GLN A 176 3.40 -10.46 18.21
N HIS A 177 2.45 -9.56 17.94
CA HIS A 177 1.06 -9.68 18.40
C HIS A 177 0.16 -10.36 17.37
N HIS A 178 0.69 -10.68 16.19
CA HIS A 178 -0.06 -11.39 15.16
C HIS A 178 -0.45 -12.80 15.60
N GLN A 179 -1.71 -13.20 15.32
CA GLN A 179 -2.30 -14.44 15.86
C GLN A 179 -2.85 -15.38 14.78
N GLY A 180 -2.54 -15.16 13.52
CA GLY A 180 -3.05 -15.96 12.39
C GLY A 180 -4.50 -15.59 12.00
N TRP A 181 -5.02 -16.24 10.96
CA TRP A 181 -6.24 -15.83 10.23
C TRP A 181 -7.46 -16.73 10.49
N ASP A 182 -7.41 -17.62 11.48
CA ASP A 182 -8.39 -18.70 11.66
C ASP A 182 -9.60 -18.32 12.53
N ASP A 183 -9.51 -17.22 13.29
CA ASP A 183 -10.53 -16.79 14.23
C ASP A 183 -11.25 -15.53 13.75
N GLY A 184 -12.50 -15.67 13.34
CA GLY A 184 -13.32 -14.57 12.84
C GLY A 184 -13.62 -13.44 13.85
N SER A 185 -13.28 -13.60 15.13
CA SER A 185 -13.41 -12.55 16.15
C SER A 185 -12.26 -11.53 16.15
N ARG A 186 -11.19 -11.80 15.36
CA ARG A 186 -10.00 -10.95 15.28
C ARG A 186 -10.24 -9.73 14.40
N LYS A 187 -9.41 -8.73 14.63
CA LYS A 187 -9.30 -7.55 13.80
C LYS A 187 -8.08 -7.66 12.89
N ILE A 188 -8.20 -7.10 11.69
CA ILE A 188 -7.09 -6.91 10.78
C ILE A 188 -6.58 -5.47 10.96
N ILE A 189 -5.26 -5.31 11.00
CA ILE A 189 -4.56 -4.03 11.13
C ILE A 189 -3.38 -3.96 10.15
N TYR A 190 -2.96 -2.76 9.80
CA TYR A 190 -1.69 -2.55 9.11
C TYR A 190 -0.51 -2.88 10.03
N GLY A 191 0.58 -3.40 9.46
CA GLY A 191 1.80 -3.74 10.20
C GLY A 191 2.67 -2.54 10.61
N GLY A 192 2.12 -1.31 10.58
CA GLY A 192 2.82 -0.07 10.93
C GLY A 192 3.33 0.74 9.75
N GLN A 193 3.19 0.25 8.52
CA GLN A 193 3.68 0.92 7.30
C GLN A 193 2.81 2.10 6.87
N MET A 194 1.54 2.10 7.29
CA MET A 194 0.56 3.16 7.05
C MET A 194 0.20 3.86 8.37
N PRO A 195 1.13 4.61 9.00
CA PRO A 195 0.93 5.11 10.36
C PRO A 195 -0.18 6.16 10.45
N ASP A 196 -0.53 6.82 9.35
CA ASP A 196 -1.61 7.81 9.30
C ASP A 196 -3.00 7.16 9.16
N VAL A 197 -3.06 5.83 8.92
CA VAL A 197 -4.28 5.05 8.79
C VAL A 197 -4.44 4.14 10.02
N ALA A 198 -5.12 4.63 11.05
CA ALA A 198 -5.44 3.83 12.25
C ALA A 198 -6.74 3.03 12.04
N ALA A 199 -6.75 2.15 11.04
CA ALA A 199 -7.92 1.35 10.70
C ALA A 199 -7.92 -0.01 11.40
N TRP A 200 -9.12 -0.45 11.80
CA TRP A 200 -9.41 -1.74 12.40
C TRP A 200 -10.50 -2.41 11.58
N PHE A 201 -10.14 -3.45 10.84
CA PHE A 201 -11.09 -4.16 10.00
C PHE A 201 -11.57 -5.43 10.69
N ASP A 202 -12.86 -5.72 10.58
CA ASP A 202 -13.39 -7.01 10.96
C ASP A 202 -12.92 -8.08 9.95
N LEU A 203 -12.43 -9.21 10.44
CA LEU A 203 -11.95 -10.27 9.56
C LEU A 203 -13.04 -10.73 8.58
N ALA A 204 -14.27 -10.81 9.02
CA ALA A 204 -15.42 -11.21 8.19
C ALA A 204 -15.79 -10.16 7.12
N GLU A 205 -15.38 -8.90 7.28
CA GLU A 205 -15.59 -7.84 6.29
C GLU A 205 -14.50 -7.86 5.19
N VAL A 206 -13.37 -8.49 5.49
CA VAL A 206 -12.27 -8.65 4.52
C VAL A 206 -12.31 -10.03 3.87
N LEU A 207 -12.51 -11.10 4.63
CA LEU A 207 -12.53 -12.48 4.13
C LEU A 207 -13.95 -13.07 4.14
N PRO A 208 -14.29 -13.96 3.18
CA PRO A 208 -13.46 -14.34 2.01
C PRO A 208 -13.36 -13.19 1.01
N LEU A 209 -12.21 -13.08 0.34
CA LEU A 209 -12.03 -12.07 -0.72
C LEU A 209 -13.05 -12.27 -1.85
N LYS A 210 -13.41 -11.18 -2.53
CA LYS A 210 -14.26 -11.16 -3.72
C LYS A 210 -13.54 -10.49 -4.87
N ASP A 211 -13.90 -10.83 -6.09
CA ASP A 211 -13.40 -10.15 -7.26
C ASP A 211 -14.12 -8.81 -7.45
N ILE A 212 -13.36 -7.77 -7.78
CA ILE A 212 -13.86 -6.46 -8.19
C ILE A 212 -13.25 -6.05 -9.54
N GLU A 213 -14.02 -5.35 -10.37
CA GLU A 213 -13.51 -4.82 -11.63
C GLU A 213 -12.59 -3.62 -11.39
N PHE A 214 -11.40 -3.64 -12.01
CA PHE A 214 -10.45 -2.54 -12.09
C PHE A 214 -9.78 -2.54 -13.47
N GLU A 215 -9.93 -1.46 -14.24
CA GLU A 215 -9.39 -1.32 -15.59
C GLU A 215 -9.76 -2.50 -16.53
N LYS A 216 -11.00 -2.97 -16.49
CA LYS A 216 -11.52 -4.12 -17.27
C LYS A 216 -10.91 -5.48 -16.90
N HIS A 217 -10.15 -5.57 -15.84
CA HIS A 217 -9.68 -6.80 -15.21
C HIS A 217 -10.39 -7.03 -13.90
N PHE A 218 -10.29 -8.24 -13.34
CA PHE A 218 -10.85 -8.59 -12.05
C PHE A 218 -9.73 -8.94 -11.08
N PHE A 219 -9.71 -8.25 -9.94
CA PHE A 219 -8.72 -8.43 -8.89
C PHE A 219 -9.39 -8.67 -7.53
N PRO A 220 -8.70 -9.35 -6.58
CA PRO A 220 -9.24 -9.55 -5.24
C PRO A 220 -9.48 -8.23 -4.51
N ALA A 221 -10.60 -8.18 -3.80
CA ALA A 221 -11.00 -7.08 -2.94
C ALA A 221 -11.56 -7.63 -1.61
N PRO A 222 -11.64 -6.81 -0.53
CA PRO A 222 -12.33 -7.19 0.68
C PRO A 222 -13.78 -7.65 0.41
N ASN A 223 -14.29 -8.57 1.25
CA ASN A 223 -15.67 -9.08 1.18
C ASN A 223 -16.73 -7.95 1.17
N ASN A 224 -16.47 -6.90 1.95
CA ASN A 224 -17.30 -5.70 2.03
C ASN A 224 -16.47 -4.44 1.80
N PRO A 225 -16.23 -4.05 0.52
CA PRO A 225 -15.42 -2.87 0.21
C PRO A 225 -15.97 -1.57 0.81
N ASP A 226 -17.29 -1.43 0.96
CA ASP A 226 -17.93 -0.24 1.54
C ASP A 226 -17.55 -0.08 3.03
N HIS A 227 -17.58 -1.16 3.81
CA HIS A 227 -17.17 -1.12 5.21
C HIS A 227 -15.66 -0.85 5.34
N TYR A 228 -14.86 -1.51 4.53
CA TYR A 228 -13.41 -1.34 4.49
C TYR A 228 -13.00 0.10 4.20
N LEU A 229 -13.56 0.71 3.16
CA LEU A 229 -13.26 2.10 2.77
C LEU A 229 -13.74 3.13 3.82
N LYS A 230 -14.87 2.88 4.49
CA LYS A 230 -15.32 3.73 5.59
C LYS A 230 -14.37 3.71 6.79
N ALA A 231 -13.74 2.56 7.07
CA ALA A 231 -12.75 2.46 8.14
C ALA A 231 -11.47 3.27 7.82
N ILE A 232 -11.07 3.35 6.55
CA ILE A 232 -9.89 4.11 6.12
C ILE A 232 -10.20 5.61 6.08
N TYR A 233 -11.24 6.01 5.35
CA TYR A 233 -11.44 7.42 5.01
C TYR A 233 -12.27 8.21 6.02
N GLN A 234 -13.05 7.54 6.87
CA GLN A 234 -13.86 8.17 7.95
C GLN A 234 -14.82 9.29 7.50
N PHE A 235 -15.03 9.45 6.18
CA PHE A 235 -15.95 10.41 5.56
C PHE A 235 -16.72 9.73 4.42
N ASP A 236 -17.66 10.44 3.81
CA ASP A 236 -18.39 9.90 2.65
C ASP A 236 -17.47 9.85 1.41
N TYR A 237 -16.68 8.77 1.33
CA TYR A 237 -15.73 8.53 0.25
C TYR A 237 -16.39 8.41 -1.14
N LYS A 238 -17.71 8.21 -1.20
CA LYS A 238 -18.46 8.17 -2.47
C LYS A 238 -18.58 9.54 -3.13
N GLN A 239 -18.50 10.60 -2.35
CA GLN A 239 -18.50 11.95 -2.88
C GLN A 239 -17.15 12.27 -3.54
N MET A 240 -17.26 12.90 -4.72
CA MET A 240 -16.06 13.40 -5.41
C MET A 240 -15.49 14.59 -4.64
N PRO A 241 -14.19 14.63 -4.36
CA PRO A 241 -13.58 15.80 -3.76
C PRO A 241 -13.69 17.01 -4.71
N PRO A 242 -13.69 18.25 -4.19
CA PRO A 242 -13.58 19.46 -5.00
C PRO A 242 -12.35 19.38 -5.93
N GLU A 243 -12.40 20.09 -7.06
CA GLU A 243 -11.34 20.00 -8.08
C GLU A 243 -9.96 20.42 -7.55
N ASP A 244 -9.91 21.43 -6.69
CA ASP A 244 -8.68 21.89 -6.04
C ASP A 244 -8.07 20.89 -5.04
N LYS A 245 -8.81 19.83 -4.70
CA LYS A 245 -8.35 18.72 -3.86
C LYS A 245 -7.97 17.46 -4.67
N ARG A 246 -8.12 17.50 -6.00
CA ARG A 246 -7.76 16.41 -6.92
C ARG A 246 -6.32 16.58 -7.35
N VAL A 247 -5.41 16.12 -6.51
CA VAL A 247 -3.96 16.26 -6.73
C VAL A 247 -3.29 14.91 -6.84
N THR A 248 -2.26 14.82 -7.68
CA THR A 248 -1.32 13.69 -7.72
C THR A 248 -0.30 13.87 -6.60
N HIS A 249 0.38 12.81 -6.19
CA HIS A 249 1.53 12.89 -5.27
C HIS A 249 2.84 13.15 -6.04
N ALA A 250 2.86 12.90 -7.34
CA ALA A 250 4.02 13.10 -8.20
C ALA A 250 4.27 14.59 -8.52
N ASP A 251 5.52 15.03 -8.35
CA ASP A 251 6.04 16.28 -8.90
C ASP A 251 6.39 16.12 -10.39
N SER A 252 7.00 14.99 -10.77
CA SER A 252 7.32 14.67 -12.15
C SER A 252 7.28 13.17 -12.45
N ILE A 253 6.94 12.83 -13.71
CA ILE A 253 6.98 11.47 -14.25
C ILE A 253 7.67 11.51 -15.61
N SER A 254 8.57 10.56 -15.88
CA SER A 254 9.22 10.39 -17.18
C SER A 254 9.33 8.91 -17.54
N PHE A 255 9.58 8.63 -18.83
CA PHE A 255 9.68 7.28 -19.38
C PHE A 255 10.95 7.14 -20.20
N THR A 256 11.61 5.96 -20.12
CA THR A 256 12.80 5.59 -20.90
C THR A 256 12.42 4.82 -22.15
#